data_16f9d58f0ec6f2589cb741c6727d93d1
#
_entry.id   16f9d58f0ec6f2589cb741c6727d93d1
#
_cell.length_a   1.000
_cell.length_b   1.000
_cell.length_c   1.000
_cell.angle_alpha   90.00
_cell.angle_beta   90.00
_cell.angle_gamma   90.00
#
_symmetry.space_group_name_H-M   'P 1'
#
loop_
_entity.id
_entity.type
_entity.pdbx_description
1 polymer ?
#
loop_
_entity_poly.entity_id
_entity_poly.type
_entity_poly.pdbx_seq_one_letter_code
_entity_poly.pdbx_strand_id
1 'polypeptide(L)'
;MNKEVDIVVIGAGPVGLFTVFEAGLLGLNCVLIDNLDKVGGQCAELYPEKPIYDIPGVPFQTAQEHVDALLEQIKPFDYEVFLNQRVETLEEVESENINQWRVITNENNEFITKNVFIAAGAGSFEARRPPNVELSLIHI
;
A
#
# COMPACT_ATOMS: atom_id res chain seq x y z
N MET A 1 -14.39 6.71 -10.64
CA MET A 1 -13.76 8.06 -10.61
C MET A 1 -12.49 7.97 -11.44
N ASN A 2 -12.28 8.87 -12.39
CA ASN A 2 -11.04 8.90 -13.19
C ASN A 2 -10.14 10.00 -12.65
N LYS A 3 -8.89 9.67 -12.33
CA LYS A 3 -7.93 10.61 -11.76
C LYS A 3 -6.55 10.43 -12.41
N GLU A 4 -5.93 11.55 -12.78
CA GLU A 4 -4.52 11.58 -13.16
C GLU A 4 -3.66 11.88 -11.93
N VAL A 5 -2.54 11.16 -11.81
CA VAL A 5 -1.62 11.25 -10.70
C VAL A 5 -0.20 10.89 -11.16
N ASP A 6 0.81 11.45 -10.53
CA ASP A 6 2.20 11.16 -10.92
C ASP A 6 2.59 9.71 -10.60
N ILE A 7 2.17 9.21 -9.43
CA ILE A 7 2.51 7.88 -8.95
C ILE A 7 1.29 7.20 -8.34
N VAL A 8 1.05 5.95 -8.72
CA VAL A 8 0.17 5.02 -8.00
C VAL A 8 1.04 4.03 -7.21
N VAL A 9 0.81 3.93 -5.91
CA VAL A 9 1.46 2.97 -5.01
C VAL A 9 0.44 1.91 -4.59
N ILE A 10 0.74 0.66 -4.90
CA ILE A 10 -0.10 -0.49 -4.56
C ILE A 10 0.45 -1.14 -3.29
N GLY A 11 -0.25 -0.96 -2.19
CA GLY A 11 0.11 -1.39 -0.85
C GLY A 11 0.53 -0.23 0.05
N ALA A 12 -0.21 -0.04 1.14
CA ALA A 12 0.00 1.01 2.14
C ALA A 12 0.75 0.51 3.39
N GLY A 13 1.62 -0.48 3.22
CA GLY A 13 2.58 -0.91 4.24
C GLY A 13 3.76 0.07 4.35
N PRO A 14 4.76 -0.21 5.22
CA PRO A 14 5.90 0.68 5.43
C PRO A 14 6.63 1.09 4.16
N VAL A 15 6.79 0.18 3.19
CA VAL A 15 7.44 0.49 1.92
C VAL A 15 6.61 1.45 1.08
N GLY A 16 5.28 1.25 1.02
CA GLY A 16 4.38 2.16 0.31
C GLY A 16 4.37 3.56 0.92
N LEU A 17 4.33 3.66 2.25
CA LEU A 17 4.41 4.93 2.96
C LEU A 17 5.74 5.65 2.68
N PHE A 18 6.86 4.93 2.73
CA PHE A 18 8.16 5.52 2.43
C PHE A 18 8.27 5.95 0.96
N THR A 19 7.62 5.23 0.03
CA THR A 19 7.53 5.64 -1.39
C THR A 19 6.82 7.00 -1.52
N VAL A 20 5.76 7.24 -0.76
CA VAL A 20 5.08 8.56 -0.73
C VAL A 20 6.02 9.66 -0.22
N PHE A 21 6.84 9.36 0.81
CA PHE A 21 7.82 10.31 1.32
C PHE A 21 8.84 10.70 0.24
N GLU A 22 9.46 9.72 -0.42
CA GLU A 22 10.46 9.97 -1.46
C GLU A 22 9.86 10.72 -2.67
N ALA A 23 8.65 10.35 -3.08
CA ALA A 23 7.93 11.07 -4.14
C ALA A 23 7.62 12.52 -3.75
N GLY A 24 7.19 12.74 -2.52
CA GLY A 24 6.90 14.07 -1.99
C GLY A 24 8.12 14.99 -1.97
N LEU A 25 9.31 14.47 -1.66
CA LEU A 25 10.57 15.23 -1.74
C LEU A 25 10.87 15.70 -3.18
N LEU A 26 10.38 14.97 -4.18
CA LEU A 26 10.50 15.33 -5.60
C LEU A 26 9.34 16.22 -6.10
N GLY A 27 8.39 16.57 -5.22
CA GLY A 27 7.21 17.35 -5.57
C GLY A 27 6.17 16.60 -6.40
N LEU A 28 6.19 15.26 -6.34
CA LEU A 28 5.25 14.38 -7.04
C LEU A 28 4.07 14.02 -6.14
N ASN A 29 2.87 14.00 -6.70
CA ASN A 29 1.68 13.55 -5.99
C ASN A 29 1.49 12.05 -6.12
N CYS A 30 0.90 11.44 -5.09
CA CYS A 30 0.71 10.01 -5.00
C CYS A 30 -0.73 9.62 -4.69
N VAL A 31 -1.13 8.46 -5.23
CA VAL A 31 -2.28 7.70 -4.75
C VAL A 31 -1.77 6.39 -4.14
N LEU A 32 -2.17 6.14 -2.90
CA LEU A 32 -1.94 4.89 -2.17
C LEU A 32 -3.20 4.03 -2.21
N ILE A 33 -3.10 2.78 -2.64
CA ILE A 33 -4.23 1.85 -2.71
C ILE A 33 -3.91 0.62 -1.87
N ASP A 34 -4.80 0.27 -0.94
CA ASP A 34 -4.66 -0.95 -0.14
C ASP A 34 -6.00 -1.68 0.01
N ASN A 35 -5.91 -3.01 0.00
CA ASN A 35 -7.08 -3.87 0.21
C ASN A 35 -7.51 -3.95 1.69
N LEU A 36 -6.66 -3.57 2.62
CA LEU A 36 -6.97 -3.52 4.04
C LEU A 36 -7.79 -2.26 4.38
N ASP A 37 -8.43 -2.29 5.53
CA ASP A 37 -9.24 -1.19 6.06
C ASP A 37 -8.41 -0.10 6.78
N LYS A 38 -7.10 -0.32 6.91
CA LYS A 38 -6.15 0.59 7.55
C LYS A 38 -4.78 0.56 6.89
N VAL A 39 -4.05 1.64 7.08
CA VAL A 39 -2.66 1.79 6.64
C VAL A 39 -1.73 1.04 7.59
N GLY A 40 -0.58 0.57 7.09
CA GLY A 40 0.48 -0.05 7.88
C GLY A 40 0.82 -1.49 7.47
N GLY A 41 -0.02 -2.13 6.64
CA GLY A 41 0.23 -3.48 6.14
C GLY A 41 0.41 -4.49 7.27
N GLN A 42 1.40 -5.39 7.14
CA GLN A 42 1.66 -6.43 8.16
C GLN A 42 1.96 -5.85 9.54
N CYS A 43 2.64 -4.72 9.61
CA CYS A 43 3.00 -4.08 10.87
C CYS A 43 1.77 -3.69 11.70
N ALA A 44 0.75 -3.14 11.07
CA ALA A 44 -0.48 -2.76 11.75
C ALA A 44 -1.47 -3.92 11.91
N GLU A 45 -1.51 -4.86 10.94
CA GLU A 45 -2.52 -5.91 10.89
C GLU A 45 -2.15 -7.14 11.71
N LEU A 46 -0.91 -7.62 11.61
CA LEU A 46 -0.54 -8.92 12.16
C LEU A 46 0.19 -8.83 13.50
N TYR A 47 1.00 -7.79 13.71
CA TYR A 47 1.88 -7.73 14.89
C TYR A 47 2.21 -6.30 15.35
N PRO A 48 1.21 -5.45 15.63
CA PRO A 48 1.45 -4.04 15.97
C PRO A 48 2.37 -3.85 17.18
N GLU A 49 2.29 -4.75 18.16
CA GLU A 49 3.10 -4.70 19.38
C GLU A 49 4.49 -5.35 19.24
N LYS A 50 4.80 -5.92 18.06
CA LYS A 50 6.08 -6.60 17.86
C LYS A 50 7.24 -5.60 17.90
N PRO A 51 8.29 -5.82 18.71
CA PRO A 51 9.47 -4.97 18.70
C PRO A 51 10.27 -5.15 17.40
N ILE A 52 10.71 -4.03 16.83
CA ILE A 52 11.54 -3.94 15.63
C ILE A 52 12.88 -3.31 16.03
N TYR A 53 13.98 -3.93 15.60
CA TYR A 53 15.34 -3.52 15.92
C TYR A 53 16.21 -3.27 14.69
N ASP A 54 15.71 -3.56 13.51
CA ASP A 54 16.46 -3.62 12.25
C ASP A 54 16.18 -2.44 11.31
N ILE A 55 15.66 -1.33 11.85
CA ILE A 55 15.50 -0.08 11.12
C ILE A 55 16.73 0.79 11.35
N PRO A 56 17.46 1.17 10.29
CA PRO A 56 18.65 2.01 10.42
C PRO A 56 18.38 3.31 11.21
N GLY A 57 19.18 3.59 12.22
CA GLY A 57 19.05 4.79 13.04
C GLY A 57 17.97 4.74 14.11
N VAL A 58 17.18 3.68 14.18
CA VAL A 58 16.15 3.45 15.22
C VAL A 58 16.52 2.22 16.03
N PRO A 59 17.05 2.37 17.26
CA PRO A 59 17.51 1.23 18.07
C PRO A 59 16.38 0.27 18.46
N PHE A 60 15.17 0.80 18.64
CA PHE A 60 14.00 0.05 19.06
C PHE A 60 12.71 0.85 18.79
N GLN A 61 11.69 0.18 18.31
CA GLN A 61 10.30 0.67 18.25
C GLN A 61 9.36 -0.51 18.07
N THR A 62 8.08 -0.35 18.38
CA THR A 62 7.05 -1.33 18.00
C THR A 62 6.70 -1.18 16.52
N ALA A 63 6.07 -2.20 15.95
CA ALA A 63 5.61 -2.15 14.56
C ALA A 63 4.58 -1.03 14.33
N GLN A 64 3.70 -0.79 15.31
CA GLN A 64 2.74 0.32 15.24
C GLN A 64 3.44 1.69 15.31
N GLU A 65 4.38 1.86 16.24
CA GLU A 65 5.17 3.10 16.34
C GLU A 65 5.92 3.40 15.04
N HIS A 66 6.40 2.36 14.34
CA HIS A 66 7.02 2.52 13.04
C HIS A 66 6.05 3.06 11.99
N VAL A 67 4.83 2.51 11.93
CA VAL A 67 3.79 2.98 11.02
C VAL A 67 3.39 4.42 11.35
N ASP A 68 3.22 4.75 12.62
CA ASP A 68 2.84 6.09 13.08
C ASP A 68 3.92 7.12 12.70
N ALA A 69 5.20 6.76 12.85
CA ALA A 69 6.32 7.61 12.45
C ALA A 69 6.34 7.86 10.93
N LEU A 70 6.08 6.85 10.12
CA LEU A 70 5.99 6.98 8.67
C LEU A 70 4.80 7.88 8.25
N LEU A 71 3.65 7.71 8.90
CA LEU A 71 2.48 8.56 8.66
C LEU A 71 2.76 10.02 9.02
N GLU A 72 3.45 10.27 10.13
CA GLU A 72 3.87 11.61 10.51
C GLU A 72 4.83 12.21 9.48
N GLN A 73 5.74 11.40 8.95
CA GLN A 73 6.75 11.82 7.98
C GLN A 73 6.14 12.25 6.65
N ILE A 74 5.04 11.64 6.22
CA ILE A 74 4.39 11.95 4.93
C ILE A 74 3.33 13.05 5.00
N LYS A 75 2.91 13.48 6.19
CA LYS A 75 1.88 14.53 6.37
C LYS A 75 2.06 15.79 5.53
N PRO A 76 3.29 16.31 5.31
CA PRO A 76 3.47 17.55 4.53
C PRO A 76 3.24 17.39 3.03
N PHE A 77 3.12 16.16 2.52
CA PHE A 77 3.09 15.90 1.08
C PHE A 77 1.68 15.72 0.54
N ASP A 78 1.53 15.85 -0.78
CA ASP A 78 0.27 15.66 -1.48
C ASP A 78 0.07 14.20 -1.84
N TYR A 79 -0.83 13.51 -1.13
CA TYR A 79 -1.21 12.13 -1.39
C TYR A 79 -2.65 11.85 -1.00
N GLU A 80 -3.25 10.85 -1.61
CA GLU A 80 -4.55 10.31 -1.24
C GLU A 80 -4.48 8.82 -0.96
N VAL A 81 -5.30 8.34 -0.05
CA VAL A 81 -5.35 6.93 0.34
C VAL A 81 -6.71 6.34 0.01
N PHE A 82 -6.70 5.20 -0.68
CA PHE A 82 -7.86 4.40 -1.02
C PHE A 82 -7.76 3.04 -0.33
N LEU A 83 -8.44 2.90 0.80
CA LEU A 83 -8.52 1.66 1.59
C LEU A 83 -9.71 0.80 1.15
N ASN A 84 -9.70 -0.47 1.57
CA ASN A 84 -10.69 -1.48 1.17
C ASN A 84 -10.81 -1.61 -0.35
N GLN A 85 -9.73 -1.34 -1.06
CA GLN A 85 -9.70 -1.41 -2.52
C GLN A 85 -8.53 -2.28 -2.99
N ARG A 86 -8.85 -3.24 -3.84
CA ARG A 86 -7.85 -4.09 -4.49
C ARG A 86 -7.66 -3.64 -5.92
N VAL A 87 -6.42 -3.45 -6.33
CA VAL A 87 -6.10 -3.27 -7.74
C VAL A 87 -6.35 -4.59 -8.49
N GLU A 88 -7.17 -4.54 -9.51
CA GLU A 88 -7.52 -5.70 -10.33
C GLU A 88 -6.89 -5.64 -11.72
N THR A 89 -6.74 -4.44 -12.25
CA THR A 89 -6.22 -4.25 -13.61
C THR A 89 -5.08 -3.25 -13.61
N LEU A 90 -4.04 -3.59 -14.34
CA LEU A 90 -2.91 -2.74 -14.65
C LEU A 90 -2.63 -2.87 -16.14
N GLU A 91 -2.89 -1.82 -16.89
CA GLU A 91 -2.77 -1.80 -18.35
C GLU A 91 -1.88 -0.65 -18.79
N GLU A 92 -1.00 -0.91 -19.75
CA GLU A 92 -0.26 0.15 -20.44
C GLU A 92 -1.18 0.86 -21.44
N VAL A 93 -1.18 2.18 -21.38
CA VAL A 93 -1.94 3.03 -22.31
C VAL A 93 -0.98 4.03 -22.97
N GLU A 94 -1.04 4.09 -24.29
CA GLU A 94 -0.31 5.09 -25.07
C GLU A 94 -1.07 6.40 -25.11
N SER A 95 -0.43 7.49 -24.71
CA SER A 95 -0.95 8.83 -24.84
C SER A 95 0.16 9.76 -25.33
N GLU A 96 -0.04 10.39 -26.50
CA GLU A 96 0.81 11.45 -27.07
C GLU A 96 2.34 11.20 -26.97
N ASN A 97 2.81 9.96 -27.24
CA ASN A 97 4.18 9.49 -27.13
C ASN A 97 4.74 9.35 -25.71
N ILE A 98 3.88 9.27 -24.70
CA ILE A 98 4.24 8.96 -23.31
C ILE A 98 3.52 7.67 -22.91
N ASN A 99 4.27 6.67 -22.47
CA ASN A 99 3.69 5.46 -21.90
C ASN A 99 3.14 5.82 -20.52
N GLN A 100 1.89 5.53 -20.31
CA GLN A 100 1.18 5.68 -19.03
C GLN A 100 0.57 4.35 -18.63
N TRP A 101 0.21 4.25 -17.37
CA TRP A 101 -0.47 3.11 -16.80
C TRP A 101 -1.89 3.48 -16.42
N ARG A 102 -2.84 2.62 -16.77
CA ARG A 102 -4.19 2.63 -16.26
C ARG A 102 -4.34 1.59 -15.16
N VAL A 103 -4.68 2.04 -13.96
CA VAL A 103 -4.87 1.20 -12.78
C VAL A 103 -6.34 1.24 -12.40
N ILE A 104 -6.98 0.06 -12.29
CA ILE A 104 -8.40 -0.04 -11.95
C ILE A 104 -8.56 -0.91 -10.70
N THR A 105 -9.38 -0.44 -9.76
CA THR A 105 -9.72 -1.17 -8.53
C THR A 105 -11.05 -1.93 -8.65
N ASN A 106 -11.27 -2.87 -7.72
CA ASN A 106 -12.55 -3.58 -7.57
C ASN A 106 -13.76 -2.67 -7.32
N GLU A 107 -13.54 -1.43 -6.87
CA GLU A 107 -14.58 -0.39 -6.70
C GLU A 107 -14.75 0.48 -7.96
N ASN A 108 -14.17 0.08 -9.09
CA ASN A 108 -14.18 0.79 -10.36
C ASN A 108 -13.60 2.22 -10.29
N ASN A 109 -12.68 2.47 -9.35
CA ASN A 109 -11.84 3.66 -9.39
C ASN A 109 -10.74 3.43 -10.44
N GLU A 110 -10.52 4.43 -11.27
CA GLU A 110 -9.55 4.41 -12.35
C GLU A 110 -8.53 5.53 -12.14
N PHE A 111 -7.25 5.18 -12.26
CA PHE A 111 -6.14 6.10 -12.14
C PHE A 111 -5.26 5.99 -13.39
N ILE A 112 -4.91 7.14 -13.96
CA ILE A 112 -3.92 7.25 -15.02
C ILE A 112 -2.64 7.82 -14.42
N THR A 113 -1.54 7.14 -14.61
CA THR A 113 -0.28 7.48 -13.96
C THR A 113 0.92 7.18 -14.85
N LYS A 114 2.01 7.90 -14.63
CA LYS A 114 3.28 7.63 -15.30
C LYS A 114 4.06 6.47 -14.66
N ASN A 115 3.88 6.27 -13.36
CA ASN A 115 4.63 5.28 -12.61
C ASN A 115 3.73 4.50 -11.64
N VAL A 116 3.97 3.20 -11.55
CA VAL A 116 3.32 2.32 -10.59
C VAL A 116 4.38 1.67 -9.71
N PHE A 117 4.23 1.80 -8.38
CA PHE A 117 5.05 1.10 -7.40
C PHE A 117 4.24 -0.03 -6.78
N ILE A 118 4.70 -1.26 -6.94
CA ILE A 118 4.07 -2.43 -6.34
C ILE A 118 4.77 -2.72 -5.01
N ALA A 119 4.13 -2.35 -3.90
CA ALA A 119 4.59 -2.53 -2.53
C ALA A 119 3.63 -3.44 -1.73
N ALA A 120 3.03 -4.42 -2.42
CA ALA A 120 1.92 -5.25 -1.92
C ALA A 120 2.33 -6.29 -0.85
N GLY A 121 3.61 -6.40 -0.50
CA GLY A 121 4.11 -7.34 0.50
C GLY A 121 3.71 -8.78 0.20
N ALA A 122 3.11 -9.47 1.18
CA ALA A 122 2.59 -10.82 1.02
C ALA A 122 1.17 -10.85 0.41
N GLY A 123 0.61 -9.70 0.05
CA GLY A 123 -0.76 -9.54 -0.44
C GLY A 123 -1.78 -9.46 0.69
N SER A 124 -3.06 -9.63 0.34
CA SER A 124 -4.14 -9.72 1.34
C SER A 124 -3.95 -10.94 2.23
N PHE A 125 -4.16 -10.79 3.53
CA PHE A 125 -3.90 -11.84 4.52
C PHE A 125 -5.05 -12.87 4.57
N GLU A 126 -5.42 -13.43 3.44
CA GLU A 126 -6.30 -14.59 3.41
C GLU A 126 -5.51 -15.84 3.76
N ALA A 127 -5.95 -16.53 4.80
CA ALA A 127 -5.35 -17.81 5.20
C ALA A 127 -5.48 -18.82 4.06
N ARG A 128 -4.36 -19.28 3.53
CA ARG A 128 -4.34 -20.35 2.54
C ARG A 128 -4.72 -21.66 3.24
N ARG A 129 -5.81 -22.28 2.80
CA ARG A 129 -6.18 -23.60 3.28
C ARG A 129 -5.25 -24.65 2.67
N PRO A 130 -4.71 -25.58 3.48
CA PRO A 130 -4.06 -26.75 2.93
C PRO A 130 -5.04 -27.51 2.02
N PRO A 131 -4.60 -28.03 0.87
CA PRO A 131 -5.46 -28.83 0.01
C PRO A 131 -5.97 -30.05 0.79
N ASN A 132 -7.25 -30.36 0.66
CA ASN A 132 -7.94 -31.51 1.28
C ASN A 132 -8.10 -31.46 2.81
N VAL A 133 -8.08 -30.30 3.43
CA VAL A 133 -8.41 -30.13 4.85
C VAL A 133 -9.72 -29.35 4.99
N GLU A 134 -10.76 -30.02 5.48
CA GLU A 134 -11.93 -29.33 6.02
C GLU A 134 -11.57 -28.74 7.39
N LEU A 135 -11.53 -27.41 7.48
CA LEU A 135 -11.38 -26.76 8.78
C LEU A 135 -12.70 -26.90 9.54
N SER A 136 -12.74 -27.84 10.46
CA SER A 136 -13.76 -27.83 11.48
C SER A 136 -13.49 -26.61 12.40
N LEU A 137 -14.41 -25.68 12.46
CA LEU A 137 -14.38 -24.62 13.44
C LEU A 137 -14.60 -25.26 14.81
N ILE A 138 -13.51 -25.59 15.49
CA ILE A 138 -13.57 -25.93 16.90
C ILE A 138 -13.76 -24.59 17.62
N HIS A 139 -14.97 -24.33 18.04
CA HIS A 139 -15.22 -23.26 18.99
C HIS A 139 -14.63 -23.69 20.34
N ILE A 140 -13.54 -23.05 20.70
CA ILE A 140 -13.02 -23.11 22.05
C ILE A 140 -13.77 -22.07 22.89
#